data_ba215b1b3590d93a6b08f6d62f3a479b
#
_entry.id   ba215b1b3590d93a6b08f6d62f3a479b
#
_cell.length_a   1.000
_cell.length_b   1.000
_cell.length_c   1.000
_cell.angle_alpha   90.00
_cell.angle_beta   90.00
_cell.angle_gamma   90.00
#
_symmetry.space_group_name_H-M   'P 1'
#
loop_
_entity.id
_entity.type
_entity.pdbx_description
1 polymer ?
#
loop_
_entity_poly.entity_id
_entity_poly.type
_entity_poly.pdbx_seq_one_letter_code
_entity_poly.pdbx_strand_id
1 'polypeptide(L)'
;MTIGIVPLWLELLEARTSPLSDVNLPLKSEKGAVAAEFSSKVPRVRRIPCDAGGGDRFDIEKTRVTCFSVSIYTCAGSARDILNSPERSFTIAENVMVYHITSGGMNDDGAIKSVFNAFEIVEVLSFSGGLTASGLADELDIPVSTAHNYLNTLTQTGFVVREENRYFPSTRFLEIGERRRQRMAVVKAASSELPNLAEETGEHISLMIEENGMGVLISLDKGNEAINIDAFRGVRMPLHTVAPGKAILSELPEERVEEIIDQHGLDWVTKNTITDRDRLYEELERTRERGYAVDKGERMSGMTCIAAPVLDRNDEVRAAVCVCSPSHRVDDDRFEEITKAVQRSANVVQVNLDYS
;
A
#
# COMPACT_ATOMS: atom_id res chain seq x y z
N MET A 1 16.32 -25.25 1.64
CA MET A 1 15.51 -25.97 2.64
C MET A 1 14.32 -25.09 3.01
N THR A 2 13.31 -25.08 2.16
CA THR A 2 12.16 -24.14 2.28
C THR A 2 10.88 -24.92 2.00
N ILE A 3 10.66 -26.02 2.69
CA ILE A 3 9.44 -26.83 2.54
C ILE A 3 8.99 -27.21 3.96
N GLY A 4 8.04 -26.50 4.51
CA GLY A 4 7.42 -26.92 5.76
C GLY A 4 6.67 -25.87 6.58
N ILE A 5 6.58 -24.62 6.15
CA ILE A 5 5.93 -23.57 6.95
C ILE A 5 4.53 -23.23 6.42
N VAL A 6 4.29 -23.36 5.11
CA VAL A 6 3.00 -23.05 4.49
C VAL A 6 1.84 -23.93 5.00
N PRO A 7 2.01 -25.27 5.21
CA PRO A 7 0.92 -26.08 5.76
C PRO A 7 0.53 -25.72 7.19
N LEU A 8 1.49 -25.28 8.00
CA LEU A 8 1.25 -24.95 9.42
C LEU A 8 0.46 -23.63 9.58
N TRP A 9 0.57 -22.74 8.63
CA TRP A 9 -0.16 -21.47 8.62
C TRP A 9 -1.63 -21.64 8.23
N LEU A 10 -1.91 -22.48 7.26
CA LEU A 10 -3.31 -22.81 6.89
C LEU A 10 -4.04 -23.47 8.04
N GLU A 11 -3.40 -24.41 8.75
CA GLU A 11 -4.01 -25.06 9.93
C GLU A 11 -4.25 -24.09 11.09
N LEU A 12 -3.40 -23.07 11.26
CA LEU A 12 -3.56 -22.04 12.29
C LEU A 12 -4.65 -21.00 11.93
N LEU A 13 -4.88 -20.73 10.66
CA LEU A 13 -5.98 -19.87 10.19
C LEU A 13 -7.33 -20.58 10.35
N GLU A 14 -7.43 -21.87 10.02
CA GLU A 14 -8.65 -22.66 10.21
C GLU A 14 -9.00 -22.81 11.71
N ALA A 15 -8.01 -22.91 12.58
CA ALA A 15 -8.21 -22.99 14.03
C ALA A 15 -8.76 -21.68 14.66
N ARG A 16 -8.64 -20.54 13.98
CA ARG A 16 -9.20 -19.24 14.44
C ARG A 16 -10.69 -19.08 14.15
N THR A 17 -11.24 -19.87 13.24
CA THR A 17 -12.66 -19.75 12.83
C THR A 17 -13.59 -20.75 13.52
N SER A 18 -13.06 -21.67 14.36
CA SER A 18 -13.83 -22.65 15.10
C SER A 18 -13.67 -22.46 16.62
N PRO A 19 -14.74 -22.65 17.43
CA PRO A 19 -14.59 -22.60 18.89
C PRO A 19 -13.64 -23.73 19.36
N LEU A 20 -12.75 -23.39 20.28
CA LEU A 20 -11.61 -24.19 20.77
C LEU A 20 -11.94 -25.55 21.41
N SER A 21 -13.21 -26.00 21.39
CA SER A 21 -13.65 -27.22 22.05
C SER A 21 -13.44 -28.53 21.30
N ASP A 22 -13.11 -28.51 19.99
CA ASP A 22 -13.15 -29.74 19.17
C ASP A 22 -11.83 -30.10 18.42
N VAL A 23 -10.71 -29.48 18.78
CA VAL A 23 -9.43 -29.81 18.15
C VAL A 23 -8.64 -30.79 19.01
N ASN A 24 -8.77 -32.07 18.67
CA ASN A 24 -8.01 -33.16 19.28
C ASN A 24 -6.69 -33.35 18.55
N LEU A 25 -5.63 -32.64 18.98
CA LEU A 25 -4.28 -32.75 18.45
C LEU A 25 -3.47 -33.76 19.28
N PRO A 26 -2.78 -34.74 18.66
CA PRO A 26 -1.90 -35.63 19.39
C PRO A 26 -0.65 -34.90 19.85
N LEU A 27 -0.58 -34.58 21.14
CA LEU A 27 0.55 -33.90 21.78
C LEU A 27 1.75 -34.87 21.93
N LYS A 28 2.81 -34.62 21.16
CA LYS A 28 4.18 -35.01 21.56
C LYS A 28 4.77 -33.86 22.37
N SER A 29 5.48 -34.19 23.46
CA SER A 29 5.84 -33.37 24.61
C SER A 29 6.66 -32.12 24.36
N GLU A 30 7.10 -31.83 23.14
CA GLU A 30 7.91 -30.62 22.82
C GLU A 30 7.08 -29.47 22.21
N LYS A 31 5.81 -29.70 21.86
CA LYS A 31 4.96 -28.66 21.25
C LYS A 31 4.05 -27.91 22.24
N GLY A 32 3.88 -28.43 23.43
CA GLY A 32 3.02 -27.85 24.48
C GLY A 32 3.52 -26.52 25.07
N ALA A 33 4.84 -26.30 25.07
CA ALA A 33 5.43 -25.08 25.61
C ALA A 33 5.20 -23.84 24.72
N VAL A 34 5.05 -24.03 23.42
CA VAL A 34 4.89 -22.93 22.45
C VAL A 34 3.46 -22.38 22.44
N ALA A 35 2.46 -23.23 22.67
CA ALA A 35 1.04 -22.80 22.63
C ALA A 35 0.60 -22.03 23.88
N ALA A 36 1.21 -22.27 25.04
CA ALA A 36 0.86 -21.61 26.28
C ALA A 36 1.45 -20.18 26.43
N GLU A 37 2.57 -19.89 25.74
CA GLU A 37 3.17 -18.53 25.77
C GLU A 37 2.46 -17.53 24.83
N PHE A 38 1.68 -18.02 23.85
CA PHE A 38 0.99 -17.17 22.88
C PHE A 38 -0.26 -16.48 23.41
N SER A 39 -0.82 -16.93 24.53
CA SER A 39 -2.09 -16.42 25.09
C SER A 39 -1.96 -15.15 25.93
N SER A 40 -0.77 -14.69 26.29
CA SER A 40 -0.62 -13.62 27.29
C SER A 40 0.31 -12.46 26.94
N LYS A 41 0.99 -12.44 25.79
CA LYS A 41 1.86 -11.32 25.42
C LYS A 41 1.93 -11.12 23.91
N VAL A 42 1.27 -10.07 23.43
CA VAL A 42 1.66 -9.43 22.18
C VAL A 42 3.07 -8.86 22.40
N PRO A 43 4.10 -9.27 21.64
CA PRO A 43 5.46 -8.77 21.86
C PRO A 43 5.54 -7.30 21.50
N ARG A 44 5.95 -6.45 22.43
CA ARG A 44 6.32 -5.06 22.18
C ARG A 44 7.50 -5.05 21.22
N VAL A 45 7.36 -4.39 20.09
CA VAL A 45 8.50 -4.04 19.23
C VAL A 45 9.31 -2.97 19.97
N ARG A 46 10.46 -3.33 20.53
CA ARG A 46 11.41 -2.34 21.06
C ARG A 46 12.24 -1.81 19.89
N ARG A 47 12.25 -0.50 19.73
CA ARG A 47 13.26 0.19 18.91
C ARG A 47 14.64 -0.16 19.47
N ILE A 48 15.54 -0.62 18.63
CA ILE A 48 16.95 -0.75 18.95
C ILE A 48 17.60 0.59 18.59
N PRO A 49 18.17 1.34 19.54
CA PRO A 49 18.92 2.55 19.23
C PRO A 49 20.12 2.17 18.37
N CYS A 50 20.32 2.83 17.24
CA CYS A 50 21.54 2.73 16.46
C CYS A 50 22.60 3.62 17.10
N ASP A 51 23.42 3.08 18.02
CA ASP A 51 24.68 3.72 18.38
C ASP A 51 25.72 3.37 17.33
N ALA A 52 26.17 4.39 16.62
CA ALA A 52 27.24 4.30 15.64
C ALA A 52 28.59 4.21 16.37
N GLY A 53 29.18 3.02 16.42
CA GLY A 53 30.56 2.88 16.84
C GLY A 53 30.93 1.48 17.30
N GLY A 54 31.65 0.73 16.49
CA GLY A 54 32.36 -0.48 16.90
C GLY A 54 31.98 -1.73 16.10
N GLY A 55 32.92 -2.21 15.28
CA GLY A 55 32.74 -3.38 14.42
C GLY A 55 32.81 -4.68 15.22
N ASP A 56 31.64 -5.18 15.63
CA ASP A 56 31.49 -6.53 16.11
C ASP A 56 30.44 -7.27 15.28
N ARG A 57 30.80 -8.52 14.94
CA ARG A 57 29.93 -9.43 14.19
C ARG A 57 28.65 -9.69 14.99
N PHE A 58 27.51 -9.38 14.40
CA PHE A 58 26.19 -9.74 14.93
C PHE A 58 26.09 -11.26 15.00
N ASP A 59 26.04 -11.80 16.21
CA ASP A 59 25.81 -13.21 16.49
C ASP A 59 24.29 -13.47 16.54
N ILE A 60 23.76 -14.00 15.44
CA ILE A 60 22.33 -14.23 15.21
C ILE A 60 21.73 -15.26 16.19
N GLU A 61 22.55 -16.08 16.84
CA GLU A 61 22.07 -17.11 17.77
C GLU A 61 21.65 -16.60 19.15
N LYS A 62 22.04 -15.38 19.53
CA LYS A 62 21.74 -14.82 20.87
C LYS A 62 20.59 -13.80 20.90
N THR A 63 20.13 -13.34 19.76
CA THR A 63 19.01 -12.38 19.71
C THR A 63 17.72 -13.16 19.47
N ARG A 64 16.86 -13.27 20.47
CA ARG A 64 15.48 -13.76 20.32
C ARG A 64 14.69 -12.75 19.50
N VAL A 65 14.93 -12.73 18.19
CA VAL A 65 14.08 -12.03 17.22
C VAL A 65 12.93 -12.96 16.91
N THR A 66 11.71 -12.53 17.13
CA THR A 66 10.52 -13.32 16.82
C THR A 66 10.52 -13.71 15.35
N CYS A 67 10.09 -14.91 15.00
CA CYS A 67 10.11 -15.51 13.65
C CYS A 67 9.57 -14.60 12.52
N PHE A 68 8.80 -13.59 12.82
CA PHE A 68 8.27 -12.61 11.86
C PHE A 68 9.34 -11.74 11.22
N SER A 69 10.33 -11.28 11.99
CA SER A 69 11.41 -10.42 11.48
C SER A 69 12.40 -11.18 10.60
N VAL A 70 12.66 -12.45 10.91
CA VAL A 70 13.66 -13.28 10.21
C VAL A 70 13.18 -13.70 8.82
N SER A 71 11.89 -13.96 8.61
CA SER A 71 11.36 -14.35 7.27
C SER A 71 11.42 -13.21 6.25
N ILE A 72 11.34 -11.96 6.70
CA ILE A 72 11.43 -10.79 5.81
C ILE A 72 12.88 -10.54 5.38
N TYR A 73 13.83 -10.76 6.29
CA TYR A 73 15.25 -10.49 6.02
C TYR A 73 15.96 -11.55 5.15
N THR A 74 15.43 -12.76 5.04
CA THR A 74 16.06 -13.81 4.23
C THR A 74 15.67 -13.77 2.75
N CYS A 75 14.67 -12.98 2.36
CA CYS A 75 14.23 -12.83 0.97
C CYS A 75 14.67 -11.52 0.31
N ALA A 76 15.07 -10.52 1.06
CA ALA A 76 15.60 -9.26 0.54
C ALA A 76 17.13 -9.30 0.53
N GLY A 77 17.74 -8.74 -0.49
CA GLY A 77 19.19 -8.55 -0.55
C GLY A 77 19.75 -7.93 0.75
N SER A 78 21.05 -7.94 0.93
CA SER A 78 21.74 -7.75 2.20
C SER A 78 21.04 -6.74 3.14
N ALA A 79 20.83 -7.15 4.40
CA ALA A 79 20.22 -6.30 5.46
C ALA A 79 20.87 -4.89 5.60
N ARG A 80 22.07 -4.70 5.04
CA ARG A 80 22.77 -3.41 5.00
C ARG A 80 22.08 -2.38 4.10
N ASP A 81 21.43 -2.80 3.03
CA ASP A 81 20.83 -1.86 2.07
C ASP A 81 19.50 -1.31 2.60
N ILE A 82 18.82 -2.07 3.46
CA ILE A 82 17.59 -1.64 4.13
C ILE A 82 17.89 -0.72 5.33
N LEU A 83 18.99 -0.96 6.04
CA LEU A 83 19.39 -0.19 7.23
C LEU A 83 20.07 1.14 6.91
N ASN A 84 20.54 1.35 5.68
CA ASN A 84 21.22 2.58 5.27
C ASN A 84 20.28 3.66 4.69
N SER A 85 18.97 3.45 4.74
CA SER A 85 17.98 4.49 4.41
C SER A 85 17.55 5.18 5.72
N PRO A 86 18.11 6.34 6.10
CA PRO A 86 17.96 6.89 7.45
C PRO A 86 16.56 7.43 7.79
N GLU A 87 15.58 7.37 6.87
CA GLU A 87 14.36 8.19 6.99
C GLU A 87 13.05 7.44 6.71
N ARG A 88 13.05 6.12 6.57
CA ARG A 88 11.81 5.38 6.25
C ARG A 88 11.61 4.17 7.15
N SER A 89 10.56 4.18 7.95
CA SER A 89 10.05 3.00 8.64
C SER A 89 8.89 2.41 7.84
N PHE A 90 8.88 1.09 7.65
CA PHE A 90 7.83 0.37 6.94
C PHE A 90 7.09 -0.55 7.91
N THR A 91 5.78 -0.52 7.87
CA THR A 91 4.95 -1.53 8.52
C THR A 91 4.14 -2.25 7.46
N ILE A 92 4.25 -3.58 7.40
CA ILE A 92 3.39 -4.41 6.56
C ILE A 92 2.21 -4.85 7.42
N ALA A 93 1.06 -4.23 7.22
CA ALA A 93 -0.20 -4.67 7.80
C ALA A 93 -1.04 -5.30 6.69
N GLU A 94 -1.30 -6.61 6.78
CA GLU A 94 -2.25 -7.35 5.93
C GLU A 94 -2.14 -7.07 4.41
N ASN A 95 -0.91 -7.17 3.85
CA ASN A 95 -0.59 -6.92 2.43
C ASN A 95 -0.65 -5.47 1.94
N VAL A 96 -0.84 -4.49 2.80
CA VAL A 96 -0.74 -3.07 2.49
C VAL A 96 0.60 -2.54 3.00
N MET A 97 1.47 -2.08 2.09
CA MET A 97 2.69 -1.38 2.46
C MET A 97 2.31 0.04 2.89
N VAL A 98 2.57 0.35 4.14
CA VAL A 98 2.27 1.65 4.72
C VAL A 98 3.53 2.47 4.77
N TYR A 99 3.51 3.62 4.12
CA TYR A 99 4.58 4.61 4.22
C TYR A 99 4.32 5.50 5.44
N HIS A 100 5.19 5.42 6.44
CA HIS A 100 5.19 6.38 7.54
C HIS A 100 6.01 7.61 7.13
N ILE A 101 5.41 8.77 7.20
CA ILE A 101 6.14 10.03 7.10
C ILE A 101 6.84 10.23 8.44
N THR A 102 8.13 9.89 8.52
CA THR A 102 8.92 10.21 9.72
C THR A 102 9.43 11.64 9.64
N SER A 103 9.41 12.34 10.75
CA SER A 103 9.87 13.74 10.87
C SER A 103 11.37 13.94 10.63
N GLY A 104 12.13 12.86 10.34
CA GLY A 104 13.59 12.88 10.24
C GLY A 104 14.18 13.55 9.00
N GLY A 105 13.38 13.86 7.97
CA GLY A 105 13.88 14.35 6.67
C GLY A 105 13.34 15.70 6.22
N MET A 106 12.56 16.39 7.04
CA MET A 106 12.09 17.72 6.66
C MET A 106 13.16 18.77 6.97
N ASN A 107 13.61 19.50 5.94
CA ASN A 107 14.33 20.73 6.13
C ASN A 107 13.48 21.66 7.02
N ASP A 108 14.06 22.10 8.14
CA ASP A 108 13.40 22.84 9.23
C ASP A 108 13.00 24.29 8.84
N ASP A 109 13.02 24.63 7.54
CA ASP A 109 12.68 25.94 7.02
C ASP A 109 11.17 26.17 7.03
N GLY A 110 10.64 26.52 8.22
CA GLY A 110 9.30 27.05 8.39
C GLY A 110 8.20 26.02 8.64
N ALA A 111 8.50 24.75 8.80
CA ALA A 111 7.50 23.72 9.11
C ALA A 111 6.96 23.87 10.54
N ILE A 112 5.62 23.89 10.68
CA ILE A 112 4.96 23.96 11.99
C ILE A 112 4.89 22.55 12.58
N LYS A 113 5.82 22.20 13.47
CA LYS A 113 5.96 20.88 14.09
C LYS A 113 4.66 20.34 14.70
N SER A 114 3.83 21.19 15.31
CA SER A 114 2.55 20.77 15.88
C SER A 114 1.53 20.30 14.84
N VAL A 115 1.55 20.88 13.64
CA VAL A 115 0.69 20.45 12.53
C VAL A 115 1.15 19.08 12.03
N PHE A 116 2.46 18.91 11.86
CA PHE A 116 3.06 17.64 11.47
C PHE A 116 2.68 16.51 12.45
N ASN A 117 2.93 16.72 13.74
CA ASN A 117 2.60 15.75 14.78
C ASN A 117 1.09 15.42 14.80
N ALA A 118 0.21 16.39 14.52
CA ALA A 118 -1.22 16.16 14.48
C ALA A 118 -1.62 15.17 13.36
N PHE A 119 -1.02 15.30 12.16
CA PHE A 119 -1.27 14.36 11.06
C PHE A 119 -0.60 13.00 11.30
N GLU A 120 0.59 12.95 11.85
CA GLU A 120 1.26 11.71 12.26
C GLU A 120 0.37 10.90 13.26
N ILE A 121 -0.23 11.58 14.23
CA ILE A 121 -1.18 10.97 15.16
C ILE A 121 -2.39 10.38 14.43
N VAL A 122 -2.96 11.11 13.47
CA VAL A 122 -4.10 10.60 12.67
C VAL A 122 -3.72 9.36 11.88
N GLU A 123 -2.54 9.33 11.27
CA GLU A 123 -2.03 8.17 10.55
C GLU A 123 -1.85 6.96 11.48
N VAL A 124 -1.18 7.13 12.61
CA VAL A 124 -0.99 6.06 13.61
C VAL A 124 -2.33 5.51 14.10
N LEU A 125 -3.31 6.36 14.37
CA LEU A 125 -4.66 5.94 14.75
C LEU A 125 -5.36 5.14 13.63
N SER A 126 -5.12 5.49 12.36
CA SER A 126 -5.75 4.82 11.22
C SER A 126 -5.27 3.37 11.05
N PHE A 127 -3.99 3.11 11.30
CA PHE A 127 -3.40 1.78 11.16
C PHE A 127 -3.60 0.87 12.38
N SER A 128 -3.71 1.47 13.57
CA SER A 128 -3.80 0.71 14.83
C SER A 128 -5.20 0.16 15.13
N GLY A 129 -6.22 0.51 14.34
CA GLY A 129 -7.61 0.20 14.69
C GLY A 129 -8.06 0.90 15.98
N GLY A 130 -7.54 2.11 16.23
CA GLY A 130 -7.80 2.95 17.39
C GLY A 130 -6.87 2.66 18.58
N LEU A 131 -6.48 3.71 19.31
CA LEU A 131 -5.58 3.65 20.47
C LEU A 131 -6.14 4.40 21.68
N THR A 132 -5.71 4.00 22.87
CA THR A 132 -5.83 4.82 24.07
C THR A 132 -4.77 5.93 24.04
N ALA A 133 -4.94 6.98 24.86
CA ALA A 133 -3.91 8.04 24.93
C ALA A 133 -2.55 7.53 25.40
N SER A 134 -2.50 6.54 26.30
CA SER A 134 -1.26 5.89 26.69
C SER A 134 -0.67 5.03 25.57
N GLY A 135 -1.50 4.29 24.84
CA GLY A 135 -1.04 3.50 23.68
C GLY A 135 -0.45 4.37 22.57
N LEU A 136 -1.07 5.53 22.29
CA LEU A 136 -0.55 6.51 21.35
C LEU A 136 0.78 7.13 21.83
N ALA A 137 0.88 7.42 23.13
CA ALA A 137 2.11 7.95 23.74
C ALA A 137 3.26 6.95 23.62
N ASP A 138 3.00 5.67 23.87
CA ASP A 138 3.98 4.59 23.73
C ASP A 138 4.40 4.40 22.25
N GLU A 139 3.46 4.49 21.29
CA GLU A 139 3.72 4.30 19.86
C GLU A 139 4.59 5.42 19.27
N LEU A 140 4.33 6.66 19.66
CA LEU A 140 5.04 7.85 19.16
C LEU A 140 6.22 8.29 20.03
N ASP A 141 6.52 7.59 21.13
CA ASP A 141 7.56 7.95 22.11
C ASP A 141 7.42 9.40 22.62
N ILE A 142 6.18 9.81 22.96
CA ILE A 142 5.85 11.13 23.49
C ILE A 142 5.27 11.04 24.90
N PRO A 143 5.32 12.10 25.72
CA PRO A 143 4.64 12.13 27.00
C PRO A 143 3.13 11.92 26.87
N VAL A 144 2.51 11.14 27.76
CA VAL A 144 1.06 10.90 27.78
C VAL A 144 0.25 12.20 27.83
N SER A 145 0.75 13.23 28.55
CA SER A 145 0.12 14.55 28.59
C SER A 145 0.11 15.24 27.22
N THR A 146 1.17 15.05 26.43
CA THR A 146 1.26 15.56 25.06
C THR A 146 0.26 14.83 24.16
N ALA A 147 0.21 13.50 24.21
CA ALA A 147 -0.78 12.71 23.47
C ALA A 147 -2.23 13.15 23.79
N HIS A 148 -2.54 13.33 25.09
CA HIS A 148 -3.84 13.86 25.53
C HIS A 148 -4.18 15.23 24.94
N ASN A 149 -3.21 16.16 24.90
CA ASN A 149 -3.45 17.51 24.34
C ASN A 149 -3.78 17.46 22.86
N TYR A 150 -3.04 16.67 22.07
CA TYR A 150 -3.32 16.46 20.65
C TYR A 150 -4.68 15.79 20.44
N LEU A 151 -4.96 14.69 21.13
CA LEU A 151 -6.21 13.95 21.00
C LEU A 151 -7.42 14.81 21.37
N ASN A 152 -7.33 15.62 22.44
CA ASN A 152 -8.38 16.55 22.81
C ASN A 152 -8.61 17.61 21.73
N THR A 153 -7.54 18.20 21.19
CA THR A 153 -7.62 19.20 20.11
C THR A 153 -8.23 18.60 18.85
N LEU A 154 -7.75 17.42 18.43
CA LEU A 154 -8.26 16.73 17.24
C LEU A 154 -9.72 16.29 17.42
N THR A 155 -10.14 15.93 18.64
CA THR A 155 -11.54 15.64 18.96
C THR A 155 -12.40 16.89 18.90
N GLN A 156 -11.94 18.02 19.47
CA GLN A 156 -12.67 19.31 19.41
C GLN A 156 -12.82 19.83 17.98
N THR A 157 -11.85 19.58 17.11
CA THR A 157 -11.92 19.94 15.69
C THR A 157 -12.74 18.95 14.87
N GLY A 158 -13.14 17.82 15.43
CA GLY A 158 -13.93 16.77 14.78
C GLY A 158 -13.14 15.88 13.82
N PHE A 159 -11.80 15.88 13.87
CA PHE A 159 -10.96 15.00 13.07
C PHE A 159 -10.62 13.67 13.74
N VAL A 160 -10.84 13.59 15.05
CA VAL A 160 -10.74 12.36 15.84
C VAL A 160 -12.05 12.16 16.59
N VAL A 161 -12.50 10.93 16.73
CA VAL A 161 -13.63 10.55 17.57
C VAL A 161 -13.12 9.66 18.72
N ARG A 162 -13.80 9.76 19.86
CA ARG A 162 -13.52 8.91 21.01
C ARG A 162 -14.68 7.94 21.21
N GLU A 163 -14.36 6.66 21.22
CA GLU A 163 -15.29 5.59 21.56
C GLU A 163 -14.77 4.89 22.83
N GLU A 164 -15.56 4.95 23.90
CA GLU A 164 -15.15 4.49 25.23
C GLU A 164 -13.82 5.13 25.68
N ASN A 165 -12.72 4.37 25.63
CA ASN A 165 -11.38 4.82 26.02
C ASN A 165 -10.37 4.80 24.85
N ARG A 166 -10.84 4.65 23.61
CA ARG A 166 -10.00 4.61 22.40
C ARG A 166 -10.37 5.77 21.49
N TYR A 167 -9.38 6.19 20.72
CA TYR A 167 -9.49 7.28 19.75
C TYR A 167 -9.29 6.73 18.34
N PHE A 168 -10.12 7.21 17.40
CA PHE A 168 -10.14 6.80 15.99
C PHE A 168 -10.16 8.02 15.09
N PRO A 169 -9.61 7.94 13.85
CA PRO A 169 -9.84 8.97 12.85
C PRO A 169 -11.33 9.10 12.57
N SER A 170 -11.80 10.34 12.45
CA SER A 170 -13.21 10.63 12.15
C SER A 170 -13.52 10.38 10.67
N THR A 171 -14.76 10.01 10.35
CA THR A 171 -15.30 9.95 8.98
C THR A 171 -15.31 11.31 8.25
N ARG A 172 -14.96 12.40 8.93
CA ARG A 172 -14.78 13.72 8.32
C ARG A 172 -13.68 13.72 7.25
N PHE A 173 -12.65 12.88 7.39
CA PHE A 173 -11.63 12.70 6.36
C PHE A 173 -12.22 12.14 5.07
N LEU A 174 -13.17 11.20 5.18
CA LEU A 174 -13.89 10.66 4.02
C LEU A 174 -14.71 11.75 3.32
N GLU A 175 -15.41 12.61 4.08
CA GLU A 175 -16.17 13.74 3.54
C GLU A 175 -15.26 14.70 2.75
N ILE A 176 -14.12 15.09 3.32
CA ILE A 176 -13.17 16.01 2.69
C ILE A 176 -12.59 15.38 1.41
N GLY A 177 -12.15 14.13 1.46
CA GLY A 177 -11.61 13.41 0.32
C GLY A 177 -12.65 13.26 -0.80
N GLU A 178 -13.89 12.91 -0.47
CA GLU A 178 -14.96 12.75 -1.44
C GLU A 178 -15.34 14.09 -2.11
N ARG A 179 -15.40 15.18 -1.37
CA ARG A 179 -15.60 16.52 -1.96
C ARG A 179 -14.49 16.91 -2.95
N ARG A 180 -13.24 16.58 -2.64
CA ARG A 180 -12.10 16.77 -3.54
C ARG A 180 -12.26 15.92 -4.80
N ARG A 181 -12.55 14.63 -4.64
CA ARG A 181 -12.72 13.66 -5.73
C ARG A 181 -13.82 14.08 -6.70
N GLN A 182 -15.01 14.48 -6.20
CA GLN A 182 -16.15 14.90 -7.03
C GLN A 182 -15.89 16.16 -7.87
N ARG A 183 -14.88 16.96 -7.51
CA ARG A 183 -14.47 18.13 -8.27
C ARG A 183 -13.46 17.84 -9.36
N MET A 184 -12.89 16.65 -9.38
CA MET A 184 -11.93 16.23 -10.40
C MET A 184 -12.64 15.99 -11.73
N ALA A 185 -12.21 16.70 -12.79
CA ALA A 185 -12.78 16.53 -14.14
C ALA A 185 -12.67 15.09 -14.64
N VAL A 186 -11.52 14.44 -14.42
CA VAL A 186 -11.28 13.06 -14.86
C VAL A 186 -12.22 12.06 -14.16
N VAL A 187 -12.62 12.30 -12.90
CA VAL A 187 -13.61 11.44 -12.20
C VAL A 187 -14.99 11.57 -12.84
N LYS A 188 -15.39 12.79 -13.22
CA LYS A 188 -16.65 13.02 -13.92
C LYS A 188 -16.63 12.41 -15.31
N ALA A 189 -15.53 12.59 -16.05
CA ALA A 189 -15.34 12.04 -17.39
C ALA A 189 -15.40 10.51 -17.41
N ALA A 190 -14.89 9.85 -16.35
CA ALA A 190 -14.85 8.40 -16.23
C ALA A 190 -16.12 7.78 -15.62
N SER A 191 -17.04 8.58 -15.11
CA SER A 191 -18.14 8.11 -14.23
C SER A 191 -19.09 7.09 -14.86
N SER A 192 -19.34 7.19 -16.16
CA SER A 192 -20.18 6.23 -16.91
C SER A 192 -19.34 5.11 -17.51
N GLU A 193 -18.09 5.37 -17.85
CA GLU A 193 -17.26 4.45 -18.60
C GLU A 193 -16.70 3.31 -17.74
N LEU A 194 -16.30 3.60 -16.48
CA LEU A 194 -15.77 2.56 -15.61
C LEU A 194 -16.80 1.47 -15.28
N PRO A 195 -18.06 1.77 -14.93
CA PRO A 195 -19.09 0.74 -14.78
C PRO A 195 -19.32 -0.08 -16.05
N ASN A 196 -19.33 0.56 -17.24
CA ASN A 196 -19.48 -0.16 -18.50
C ASN A 196 -18.33 -1.13 -18.75
N LEU A 197 -17.08 -0.69 -18.49
CA LEU A 197 -15.90 -1.55 -18.60
C LEU A 197 -15.94 -2.70 -17.59
N ALA A 198 -16.47 -2.47 -16.38
CA ALA A 198 -16.64 -3.49 -15.36
C ALA A 198 -17.69 -4.54 -15.76
N GLU A 199 -18.81 -4.12 -16.38
CA GLU A 199 -19.83 -5.02 -16.90
C GLU A 199 -19.30 -5.84 -18.07
N GLU A 200 -18.58 -5.21 -19.01
CA GLU A 200 -18.02 -5.85 -20.19
C GLU A 200 -16.95 -6.90 -19.84
N THR A 201 -16.04 -6.56 -18.92
CA THR A 201 -14.91 -7.45 -18.58
C THR A 201 -15.23 -8.43 -17.46
N GLY A 202 -16.22 -8.14 -16.61
CA GLY A 202 -16.52 -8.90 -15.40
C GLY A 202 -15.54 -8.68 -14.26
N GLU A 203 -14.48 -7.89 -14.43
CA GLU A 203 -13.33 -7.81 -13.54
C GLU A 203 -13.30 -6.53 -12.67
N HIS A 204 -12.22 -6.32 -11.92
CA HIS A 204 -11.98 -5.08 -11.18
C HIS A 204 -11.48 -3.98 -12.10
N ILE A 205 -12.12 -2.83 -12.01
CA ILE A 205 -11.76 -1.62 -12.74
C ILE A 205 -11.31 -0.56 -11.74
N SER A 206 -10.24 0.14 -12.08
CA SER A 206 -9.78 1.27 -11.29
C SER A 206 -9.37 2.47 -12.15
N LEU A 207 -9.50 3.66 -11.56
CA LEU A 207 -8.94 4.90 -12.07
C LEU A 207 -7.90 5.37 -11.07
N MET A 208 -6.66 5.56 -11.54
CA MET A 208 -5.54 6.04 -10.75
C MET A 208 -5.07 7.40 -11.26
N ILE A 209 -4.68 8.27 -10.35
CA ILE A 209 -3.95 9.51 -10.64
C ILE A 209 -2.57 9.48 -9.98
N GLU A 210 -1.66 10.33 -10.44
CA GLU A 210 -0.44 10.68 -9.71
C GLU A 210 -0.74 11.85 -8.76
N GLU A 211 -0.29 11.76 -7.51
CA GLU A 211 -0.30 12.85 -6.55
C GLU A 211 0.91 12.74 -5.62
N ASN A 212 1.79 13.73 -5.68
CA ASN A 212 3.05 13.78 -4.90
C ASN A 212 3.95 12.55 -5.09
N GLY A 213 4.09 12.08 -6.32
CA GLY A 213 4.94 10.95 -6.69
C GLY A 213 4.33 9.57 -6.38
N MET A 214 3.09 9.52 -5.90
CA MET A 214 2.38 8.28 -5.59
C MET A 214 1.17 8.09 -6.50
N GLY A 215 0.87 6.84 -6.84
CA GLY A 215 -0.39 6.48 -7.48
C GLY A 215 -1.52 6.45 -6.45
N VAL A 216 -2.61 7.16 -6.71
CA VAL A 216 -3.80 7.21 -5.84
C VAL A 216 -5.00 6.62 -6.59
N LEU A 217 -5.62 5.59 -6.04
CA LEU A 217 -6.87 5.03 -6.57
C LEU A 217 -8.03 5.96 -6.24
N ILE A 218 -8.58 6.66 -7.25
CA ILE A 218 -9.68 7.62 -7.06
C ILE A 218 -11.05 7.07 -7.43
N SER A 219 -11.12 5.98 -8.22
CA SER A 219 -12.35 5.25 -8.50
C SER A 219 -12.09 3.75 -8.55
N LEU A 220 -13.07 2.99 -8.10
CA LEU A 220 -13.08 1.53 -8.11
C LEU A 220 -14.48 1.06 -8.48
N ASP A 221 -14.55 0.18 -9.47
CA ASP A 221 -15.76 -0.51 -9.90
C ASP A 221 -15.50 -2.01 -9.99
N LYS A 222 -16.53 -2.82 -9.86
CA LYS A 222 -16.45 -4.28 -9.85
C LYS A 222 -17.41 -4.88 -10.83
N GLY A 223 -16.90 -5.72 -11.72
CA GLY A 223 -17.72 -6.63 -12.52
C GLY A 223 -18.22 -7.82 -11.68
N ASN A 224 -19.07 -8.62 -12.29
CA ASN A 224 -19.74 -9.75 -11.64
C ASN A 224 -18.81 -10.96 -11.37
N GLU A 225 -17.66 -11.01 -12.02
CA GLU A 225 -16.65 -12.06 -11.82
C GLU A 225 -15.45 -11.60 -10.98
N ALA A 226 -15.46 -10.32 -10.57
CA ALA A 226 -14.35 -9.73 -9.82
C ALA A 226 -14.15 -10.41 -8.46
N ILE A 227 -12.93 -10.86 -8.19
CA ILE A 227 -12.57 -11.41 -6.88
C ILE A 227 -12.50 -10.30 -5.82
N ASN A 228 -12.57 -10.66 -4.54
CA ASN A 228 -12.34 -9.68 -3.49
C ASN A 228 -10.83 -9.37 -3.40
N ILE A 229 -10.49 -8.12 -3.62
CA ILE A 229 -9.15 -7.56 -3.38
C ILE A 229 -9.26 -6.49 -2.30
N ASP A 230 -8.22 -6.39 -1.47
CA ASP A 230 -8.15 -5.35 -0.43
C ASP A 230 -7.66 -4.04 -1.06
N ALA A 231 -8.58 -3.37 -1.77
CA ALA A 231 -8.34 -2.08 -2.39
C ALA A 231 -9.52 -1.15 -2.14
N PHE A 232 -9.24 0.10 -1.82
CA PHE A 232 -10.25 1.12 -1.55
C PHE A 232 -9.84 2.46 -2.19
N ARG A 233 -10.84 3.35 -2.37
CA ARG A 233 -10.58 4.70 -2.87
C ARG A 233 -9.74 5.48 -1.90
N GLY A 234 -8.68 6.12 -2.39
CA GLY A 234 -7.71 6.86 -1.60
C GLY A 234 -6.46 6.06 -1.24
N VAL A 235 -6.40 4.74 -1.49
CA VAL A 235 -5.17 3.98 -1.27
C VAL A 235 -4.06 4.52 -2.16
N ARG A 236 -2.87 4.68 -1.57
CA ARG A 236 -1.67 5.18 -2.24
C ARG A 236 -0.71 4.02 -2.50
N MET A 237 -0.09 4.02 -3.67
CA MET A 237 0.83 2.97 -4.10
C MET A 237 2.02 3.57 -4.84
N PRO A 238 3.24 3.01 -4.71
CA PRO A 238 4.35 3.38 -5.59
C PRO A 238 3.98 3.11 -7.04
N LEU A 239 4.16 4.10 -7.90
CA LEU A 239 3.73 4.04 -9.30
C LEU A 239 4.38 2.87 -10.08
N HIS A 240 5.66 2.58 -9.80
CA HIS A 240 6.40 1.52 -10.51
C HIS A 240 5.87 0.10 -10.24
N THR A 241 5.09 -0.10 -9.16
CA THR A 241 4.63 -1.43 -8.74
C THR A 241 3.32 -1.88 -9.37
N VAL A 242 2.64 -1.02 -10.10
CA VAL A 242 1.27 -1.25 -10.61
C VAL A 242 1.12 -0.82 -12.07
N ALA A 243 0.30 -1.53 -12.85
CA ALA A 243 0.07 -1.19 -14.26
C ALA A 243 -0.40 0.27 -14.46
N PRO A 244 -1.42 0.79 -13.73
CA PRO A 244 -1.84 2.17 -13.94
C PRO A 244 -0.77 3.18 -13.56
N GLY A 245 0.10 2.88 -12.58
CA GLY A 245 1.23 3.71 -12.24
C GLY A 245 2.28 3.76 -13.35
N LYS A 246 2.62 2.61 -13.95
CA LYS A 246 3.54 2.57 -15.11
C LYS A 246 2.96 3.25 -16.34
N ALA A 247 1.64 3.15 -16.57
CA ALA A 247 0.97 3.90 -17.64
C ALA A 247 1.04 5.42 -17.42
N ILE A 248 0.95 5.89 -16.18
CA ILE A 248 1.15 7.32 -15.86
C ILE A 248 2.63 7.71 -16.05
N LEU A 249 3.57 6.95 -15.47
CA LEU A 249 5.00 7.24 -15.57
C LEU A 249 5.49 7.28 -17.03
N SER A 250 4.92 6.45 -17.92
CA SER A 250 5.32 6.43 -19.34
C SER A 250 4.98 7.72 -20.08
N GLU A 251 4.02 8.50 -19.60
CA GLU A 251 3.58 9.76 -20.21
C GLU A 251 4.10 11.01 -19.49
N LEU A 252 4.74 10.85 -18.33
CA LEU A 252 5.39 11.97 -17.62
C LEU A 252 6.71 12.37 -18.28
N PRO A 253 7.13 13.65 -18.17
CA PRO A 253 8.49 14.08 -18.52
C PRO A 253 9.54 13.28 -17.73
N GLU A 254 10.67 12.99 -18.37
CA GLU A 254 11.75 12.19 -17.78
C GLU A 254 12.25 12.78 -16.44
N GLU A 255 12.38 14.13 -16.39
CA GLU A 255 12.78 14.83 -15.18
C GLU A 255 11.80 14.57 -14.01
N ARG A 256 10.49 14.49 -14.32
CA ARG A 256 9.48 14.19 -13.30
C ARG A 256 9.57 12.74 -12.83
N VAL A 257 9.84 11.81 -13.73
CA VAL A 257 10.06 10.39 -13.39
C VAL A 257 11.27 10.25 -12.47
N GLU A 258 12.37 10.93 -12.78
CA GLU A 258 13.59 10.96 -11.94
C GLU A 258 13.29 11.50 -10.53
N GLU A 259 12.60 12.64 -10.42
CA GLU A 259 12.19 13.21 -9.15
C GLU A 259 11.38 12.20 -8.31
N ILE A 260 10.43 11.49 -8.93
CA ILE A 260 9.61 10.48 -8.27
C ILE A 260 10.46 9.32 -7.76
N ILE A 261 11.38 8.82 -8.59
CA ILE A 261 12.27 7.72 -8.22
C ILE A 261 13.22 8.16 -7.09
N ASP A 262 13.77 9.38 -7.15
CA ASP A 262 14.66 9.89 -6.11
C ASP A 262 13.95 10.12 -4.79
N GLN A 263 12.68 10.57 -4.84
CA GLN A 263 11.88 10.81 -3.65
C GLN A 263 11.35 9.53 -2.99
N HIS A 264 10.90 8.56 -3.79
CA HIS A 264 10.16 7.40 -3.29
C HIS A 264 10.92 6.07 -3.40
N GLY A 265 11.99 6.02 -4.21
CA GLY A 265 12.72 4.78 -4.50
C GLY A 265 11.94 3.83 -5.41
N LEU A 266 12.53 2.66 -5.63
CA LEU A 266 11.95 1.54 -6.37
C LEU A 266 11.85 0.32 -5.44
N ASP A 267 10.99 0.43 -4.42
CA ASP A 267 10.88 -0.57 -3.38
C ASP A 267 10.34 -1.89 -3.91
N TRP A 268 10.90 -2.97 -3.41
CA TRP A 268 10.50 -4.33 -3.72
C TRP A 268 9.17 -4.69 -3.00
N VAL A 269 8.22 -5.26 -3.74
CA VAL A 269 6.94 -5.75 -3.19
C VAL A 269 6.80 -7.25 -3.41
N THR A 270 7.05 -7.71 -4.63
CA THR A 270 7.06 -9.12 -5.01
C THR A 270 8.32 -9.45 -5.80
N LYS A 271 8.57 -10.73 -6.03
CA LYS A 271 9.69 -11.18 -6.88
C LYS A 271 9.65 -10.64 -8.31
N ASN A 272 8.51 -10.13 -8.76
CA ASN A 272 8.30 -9.61 -10.11
C ASN A 272 8.41 -8.09 -10.17
N THR A 273 8.45 -7.38 -9.03
CA THR A 273 8.57 -5.92 -8.97
C THR A 273 9.84 -5.45 -9.67
N ILE A 274 9.73 -4.43 -10.50
CA ILE A 274 10.87 -3.77 -11.14
C ILE A 274 11.51 -2.83 -10.11
N THR A 275 12.75 -3.12 -9.71
CA THR A 275 13.50 -2.34 -8.71
C THR A 275 14.76 -1.70 -9.28
N ASP A 276 15.04 -1.94 -10.55
CA ASP A 276 16.17 -1.39 -11.29
C ASP A 276 15.70 -0.26 -12.20
N ARG A 277 16.42 0.89 -12.19
CA ARG A 277 16.06 2.10 -12.96
C ARG A 277 16.05 1.84 -14.45
N ASP A 278 17.12 1.23 -14.99
CA ASP A 278 17.25 1.03 -16.42
C ASP A 278 16.13 0.12 -16.94
N ARG A 279 15.81 -0.95 -16.20
CA ARG A 279 14.69 -1.84 -16.52
C ARG A 279 13.34 -1.14 -16.43
N LEU A 280 13.18 -0.20 -15.49
CA LEU A 280 11.95 0.58 -15.41
C LEU A 280 11.81 1.46 -16.66
N TYR A 281 12.86 2.18 -17.05
CA TYR A 281 12.82 3.01 -18.26
C TYR A 281 12.54 2.20 -19.53
N GLU A 282 13.16 1.03 -19.68
CA GLU A 282 12.83 0.11 -20.79
C GLU A 282 11.36 -0.31 -20.80
N GLU A 283 10.74 -0.54 -19.63
CA GLU A 283 9.34 -0.89 -19.53
C GLU A 283 8.43 0.31 -19.79
N LEU A 284 8.83 1.52 -19.36
CA LEU A 284 8.08 2.74 -19.65
C LEU A 284 8.11 3.08 -21.15
N GLU A 285 9.23 2.92 -21.83
CA GLU A 285 9.32 3.12 -23.27
C GLU A 285 8.44 2.12 -24.03
N ARG A 286 8.52 0.83 -23.68
CA ARG A 286 7.62 -0.20 -24.24
C ARG A 286 6.14 0.11 -23.96
N THR A 287 5.82 0.66 -22.80
CA THR A 287 4.46 1.07 -22.42
C THR A 287 3.98 2.21 -23.32
N ARG A 288 4.81 3.22 -23.53
CA ARG A 288 4.52 4.36 -24.42
C ARG A 288 4.30 3.91 -25.87
N GLU A 289 5.16 3.06 -26.41
CA GLU A 289 5.06 2.56 -27.77
C GLU A 289 3.78 1.76 -28.02
N ARG A 290 3.37 0.90 -27.09
CA ARG A 290 2.18 0.04 -27.24
C ARG A 290 0.88 0.68 -26.75
N GLY A 291 0.97 1.81 -26.01
CA GLY A 291 -0.18 2.55 -25.47
C GLY A 291 -0.87 1.89 -24.27
N TYR A 292 -0.23 0.94 -23.59
CA TYR A 292 -0.72 0.32 -22.36
C TYR A 292 0.40 -0.26 -21.51
N ALA A 293 0.20 -0.29 -20.22
CA ALA A 293 1.08 -0.93 -19.24
C ALA A 293 0.52 -2.27 -18.76
N VAL A 294 1.40 -3.15 -18.32
CA VAL A 294 1.06 -4.47 -17.78
C VAL A 294 1.76 -4.67 -16.45
N ASP A 295 1.02 -5.17 -15.45
CA ASP A 295 1.56 -5.71 -14.20
C ASP A 295 1.24 -7.20 -14.15
N LYS A 296 2.26 -8.06 -14.13
CA LYS A 296 2.15 -9.52 -13.99
C LYS A 296 2.60 -9.97 -12.60
N GLY A 297 1.84 -9.58 -11.60
CA GLY A 297 2.12 -9.93 -10.20
C GLY A 297 3.25 -9.11 -9.59
N GLU A 298 3.49 -7.89 -10.05
CA GLU A 298 4.49 -6.97 -9.52
C GLU A 298 4.06 -6.38 -8.17
N ARG A 299 2.76 -6.11 -8.01
CA ARG A 299 2.15 -5.66 -6.76
C ARG A 299 1.54 -6.81 -5.96
N MET A 300 0.77 -7.67 -6.62
CA MET A 300 0.06 -8.79 -6.00
C MET A 300 0.28 -10.06 -6.81
N SER A 301 0.96 -11.03 -6.22
CA SER A 301 1.22 -12.32 -6.88
C SER A 301 -0.08 -12.99 -7.32
N GLY A 302 -0.11 -13.52 -8.55
CA GLY A 302 -1.29 -14.18 -9.12
C GLY A 302 -2.32 -13.25 -9.76
N MET A 303 -2.04 -11.94 -9.83
CA MET A 303 -2.85 -10.97 -10.56
C MET A 303 -2.15 -10.54 -11.85
N THR A 304 -2.95 -10.24 -12.86
CA THR A 304 -2.53 -9.55 -14.08
C THR A 304 -3.39 -8.32 -14.24
N CYS A 305 -2.74 -7.16 -14.31
CA CYS A 305 -3.43 -5.88 -14.49
C CYS A 305 -2.95 -5.24 -15.79
N ILE A 306 -3.88 -4.68 -16.55
CA ILE A 306 -3.63 -3.97 -17.82
C ILE A 306 -4.20 -2.57 -17.67
N ALA A 307 -3.41 -1.54 -18.00
CA ALA A 307 -3.82 -0.16 -17.84
C ALA A 307 -3.45 0.68 -19.07
N ALA A 308 -4.30 1.65 -19.40
CA ALA A 308 -4.02 2.65 -20.43
C ALA A 308 -4.08 4.07 -19.83
N PRO A 309 -3.17 4.96 -20.25
CA PRO A 309 -3.15 6.34 -19.79
C PRO A 309 -4.37 7.12 -20.34
N VAL A 310 -4.80 8.12 -19.60
CA VAL A 310 -5.79 9.12 -19.99
C VAL A 310 -5.07 10.46 -20.08
N LEU A 311 -4.95 10.96 -21.30
CA LEU A 311 -4.33 12.25 -21.57
C LEU A 311 -5.40 13.34 -21.69
N ASP A 312 -5.05 14.58 -21.53
CA ASP A 312 -5.91 15.71 -21.88
C ASP A 312 -5.52 16.28 -23.26
N ARG A 313 -6.25 17.30 -23.70
CA ARG A 313 -6.01 17.99 -24.99
C ARG A 313 -4.63 18.63 -25.17
N ASN A 314 -3.82 18.66 -24.11
CA ASN A 314 -2.45 19.17 -24.14
C ASN A 314 -1.43 18.02 -24.11
N ASP A 315 -1.88 16.77 -24.29
CA ASP A 315 -1.10 15.54 -24.14
C ASP A 315 -0.52 15.36 -22.73
N GLU A 316 -1.11 15.99 -21.69
CA GLU A 316 -0.70 15.78 -20.32
C GLU A 316 -1.49 14.62 -19.68
N VAL A 317 -0.78 13.68 -19.05
CA VAL A 317 -1.42 12.56 -18.36
C VAL A 317 -2.20 13.03 -17.13
N ARG A 318 -3.47 12.64 -17.06
CA ARG A 318 -4.39 13.00 -15.98
C ARG A 318 -4.75 11.82 -15.10
N ALA A 319 -4.73 10.63 -15.66
CA ALA A 319 -5.05 9.39 -14.96
C ALA A 319 -4.61 8.17 -15.78
N ALA A 320 -4.85 6.97 -15.22
CA ALA A 320 -4.85 5.73 -15.98
C ALA A 320 -6.07 4.88 -15.59
N VAL A 321 -6.72 4.30 -16.59
CA VAL A 321 -7.79 3.29 -16.44
C VAL A 321 -7.13 1.92 -16.40
N CYS A 322 -7.55 1.07 -15.48
CA CYS A 322 -6.95 -0.26 -15.29
C CYS A 322 -8.03 -1.33 -15.11
N VAL A 323 -7.80 -2.49 -15.70
CA VAL A 323 -8.50 -3.75 -15.42
C VAL A 323 -7.54 -4.68 -14.70
N CYS A 324 -7.96 -5.24 -13.56
CA CYS A 324 -7.23 -6.24 -12.79
C CYS A 324 -7.99 -7.56 -12.74
N SER A 325 -7.34 -8.65 -13.16
CA SER A 325 -7.90 -9.99 -13.22
C SER A 325 -6.94 -11.02 -12.60
N PRO A 326 -7.43 -12.14 -12.03
CA PRO A 326 -6.58 -13.27 -11.67
C PRO A 326 -5.82 -13.79 -12.89
N SER A 327 -4.50 -13.99 -12.75
CA SER A 327 -3.62 -14.38 -13.87
C SER A 327 -4.04 -15.68 -14.57
N HIS A 328 -4.67 -16.61 -13.83
CA HIS A 328 -5.14 -17.88 -14.40
C HIS A 328 -6.36 -17.75 -15.34
N ARG A 329 -7.01 -16.58 -15.37
CA ARG A 329 -8.13 -16.25 -16.28
C ARG A 329 -7.67 -15.48 -17.52
N VAL A 330 -6.41 -15.05 -17.55
CA VAL A 330 -5.87 -14.21 -18.60
C VAL A 330 -4.97 -15.04 -19.50
N ASP A 331 -5.58 -15.77 -20.44
CA ASP A 331 -4.89 -16.36 -21.58
C ASP A 331 -4.61 -15.30 -22.66
N ASP A 332 -3.99 -15.68 -23.78
CA ASP A 332 -3.60 -14.74 -24.83
C ASP A 332 -4.80 -14.03 -25.48
N ASP A 333 -5.90 -14.75 -25.71
CA ASP A 333 -7.12 -14.17 -26.30
C ASP A 333 -7.79 -13.18 -25.33
N ARG A 334 -7.88 -13.56 -24.05
CA ARG A 334 -8.44 -12.70 -23.00
C ARG A 334 -7.56 -11.48 -22.72
N PHE A 335 -6.24 -11.64 -22.81
CA PHE A 335 -5.30 -10.53 -22.68
C PHE A 335 -5.54 -9.50 -23.79
N GLU A 336 -5.69 -9.92 -25.03
CA GLU A 336 -5.96 -9.04 -26.16
C GLU A 336 -7.33 -8.34 -26.02
N GLU A 337 -8.36 -9.07 -25.60
CA GLU A 337 -9.71 -8.54 -25.35
C GLU A 337 -9.69 -7.44 -24.30
N ILE A 338 -9.09 -7.72 -23.10
CA ILE A 338 -8.98 -6.75 -22.02
C ILE A 338 -8.17 -5.53 -22.45
N THR A 339 -7.06 -5.73 -23.18
CA THR A 339 -6.21 -4.64 -23.67
C THR A 339 -7.00 -3.69 -24.55
N LYS A 340 -7.76 -4.22 -25.53
CA LYS A 340 -8.58 -3.41 -26.42
C LYS A 340 -9.70 -2.67 -25.65
N ALA A 341 -10.31 -3.33 -24.67
CA ALA A 341 -11.36 -2.73 -23.85
C ALA A 341 -10.81 -1.56 -23.00
N VAL A 342 -9.66 -1.75 -22.34
CA VAL A 342 -9.00 -0.72 -21.54
C VAL A 342 -8.59 0.48 -22.38
N GLN A 343 -7.94 0.26 -23.53
CA GLN A 343 -7.51 1.35 -24.41
C GLN A 343 -8.71 2.13 -24.96
N ARG A 344 -9.78 1.44 -25.38
CA ARG A 344 -11.03 2.09 -25.82
C ARG A 344 -11.64 2.91 -24.70
N SER A 345 -11.74 2.34 -23.49
CA SER A 345 -12.30 3.02 -22.33
C SER A 345 -11.48 4.26 -21.94
N ALA A 346 -10.15 4.18 -21.93
CA ALA A 346 -9.28 5.33 -21.70
C ALA A 346 -9.51 6.43 -22.74
N ASN A 347 -9.63 6.09 -24.03
CA ASN A 347 -9.92 7.05 -25.11
C ASN A 347 -11.29 7.73 -24.93
N VAL A 348 -12.33 6.98 -24.48
CA VAL A 348 -13.65 7.58 -24.20
C VAL A 348 -13.56 8.55 -23.02
N VAL A 349 -12.85 8.19 -21.96
CA VAL A 349 -12.63 9.07 -20.80
C VAL A 349 -11.87 10.32 -21.22
N GLN A 350 -10.86 10.21 -22.08
CA GLN A 350 -10.09 11.33 -22.63
C GLN A 350 -11.00 12.29 -23.40
N VAL A 351 -11.82 11.77 -24.33
CA VAL A 351 -12.79 12.59 -25.05
C VAL A 351 -13.76 13.28 -24.10
N ASN A 352 -14.32 12.57 -23.13
CA ASN A 352 -15.22 13.18 -22.13
C ASN A 352 -14.53 14.26 -21.29
N LEU A 353 -13.24 14.08 -20.98
CA LEU A 353 -12.45 15.05 -20.23
C LEU A 353 -12.25 16.36 -20.98
N ASP A 354 -12.06 16.29 -22.30
CA ASP A 354 -11.85 17.47 -23.16
C ASP A 354 -13.11 18.32 -23.33
N TYR A 355 -14.28 17.71 -23.14
CA TYR A 355 -15.57 18.39 -23.25
C TYR A 355 -16.23 18.73 -21.89
N SER A 356 -15.52 18.57 -20.75
CA SER A 356 -16.04 18.71 -19.36
C SER A 356 -15.96 20.13 -18.78
#